data_4c026f37e4a018988fc07826b78892b4
#
_entry.id   4c026f37e4a018988fc07826b78892b4
#
_cell.length_a   1.000
_cell.length_b   1.000
_cell.length_c   1.000
_cell.angle_alpha   90.00
_cell.angle_beta   90.00
_cell.angle_gamma   90.00
#
_symmetry.space_group_name_H-M   'P 1'
#
loop_
_entity.id
_entity.type
_entity.pdbx_description
1 polymer ?
#
loop_
_entity_poly.entity_id
_entity_poly.type
_entity_poly.pdbx_seq_one_letter_code
_entity_poly.pdbx_strand_id
1 'polypeptide(L)'
;MAKKAEQRRQQILKAAFEAVAAKGYDSVTLQDIADYAEVSKGVTNYYFKNKVDVFSHLLEWITTRIYEKEAASIELKETALGKLEAYIDQVFVSPEENKTFYSVYLDYLSQMKHQERYRQINQQFYENCWSIGREIITQGLKEGVFHVEDVEQSAISIRSMIDGTLIQWLMSQDDAKHASYKSHCHQSVLRLLRASS
;
A
#
# COMPACT_ATOMS: atom_id res chain seq x y z
N MET A 1 1.04 -20.53 23.20
CA MET A 1 1.27 -19.15 23.73
C MET A 1 1.65 -18.17 22.64
N ALA A 2 2.54 -18.46 21.73
CA ALA A 2 2.97 -17.57 20.64
C ALA A 2 1.82 -17.07 19.74
N LYS A 3 0.90 -17.96 19.31
CA LYS A 3 -0.25 -17.60 18.46
C LYS A 3 -1.17 -16.55 19.12
N LYS A 4 -1.41 -16.66 20.43
CA LYS A 4 -2.26 -15.71 21.17
C LYS A 4 -1.59 -14.33 21.33
N ALA A 5 -0.26 -14.31 21.50
CA ALA A 5 0.51 -13.07 21.55
C ALA A 5 0.49 -12.34 20.21
N GLU A 6 0.66 -13.07 19.09
CA GLU A 6 0.60 -12.51 17.76
C GLU A 6 -0.80 -11.97 17.42
N GLN A 7 -1.86 -12.69 17.76
CA GLN A 7 -3.23 -12.21 17.59
C GLN A 7 -3.48 -10.90 18.36
N ARG A 8 -2.96 -10.78 19.59
CA ARG A 8 -3.09 -9.57 20.39
C ARG A 8 -2.31 -8.40 19.77
N ARG A 9 -1.12 -8.68 19.26
CA ARG A 9 -0.31 -7.67 18.56
C ARG A 9 -1.03 -7.13 17.33
N GLN A 10 -1.59 -8.01 16.50
CA GLN A 10 -2.37 -7.63 15.32
C GLN A 10 -3.64 -6.85 15.67
N GLN A 11 -4.33 -7.20 16.77
CA GLN A 11 -5.47 -6.43 17.28
C GLN A 11 -5.07 -4.98 17.59
N ILE A 12 -3.94 -4.78 18.27
CA ILE A 12 -3.45 -3.44 18.62
C ILE A 12 -3.04 -2.67 17.35
N LEU A 13 -2.39 -3.31 16.38
CA LEU A 13 -2.02 -2.67 15.11
C LEU A 13 -3.26 -2.25 14.30
N LYS A 14 -4.30 -3.11 14.24
CA LYS A 14 -5.56 -2.76 13.58
C LYS A 14 -6.23 -1.56 14.26
N ALA A 15 -6.29 -1.55 15.58
CA ALA A 15 -6.82 -0.43 16.35
C ALA A 15 -6.00 0.86 16.15
N ALA A 16 -4.67 0.74 16.04
CA ALA A 16 -3.80 1.88 15.73
C ALA A 16 -4.10 2.46 14.34
N PHE A 17 -4.35 1.61 13.33
CA PHE A 17 -4.75 2.06 12.01
C PHE A 17 -6.07 2.83 12.05
N GLU A 18 -7.09 2.29 12.72
CA GLU A 18 -8.41 2.93 12.88
C GLU A 18 -8.30 4.27 13.64
N ALA A 19 -7.50 4.32 14.70
CA ALA A 19 -7.27 5.53 15.47
C ALA A 19 -6.59 6.64 14.64
N VAL A 20 -5.57 6.28 13.83
CA VAL A 20 -4.89 7.25 12.93
C VAL A 20 -5.82 7.71 11.83
N ALA A 21 -6.57 6.82 11.21
CA ALA A 21 -7.53 7.18 10.17
C ALA A 21 -8.60 8.18 10.68
N ALA A 22 -9.00 8.04 11.96
CA ALA A 22 -10.01 8.91 12.58
C ALA A 22 -9.46 10.24 13.11
N LYS A 23 -8.23 10.25 13.66
CA LYS A 23 -7.69 11.39 14.43
C LYS A 23 -6.45 12.04 13.82
N GLY A 24 -5.83 11.41 12.82
CA GLY A 24 -4.54 11.80 12.27
C GLY A 24 -3.36 11.37 13.16
N TYR A 25 -2.19 11.21 12.55
CA TYR A 25 -0.97 10.70 13.21
C TYR A 25 -0.57 11.50 14.46
N ASP A 26 -0.55 12.83 14.38
CA ASP A 26 -0.03 13.66 15.47
C ASP A 26 -0.92 13.61 16.71
N SER A 27 -2.23 13.53 16.54
CA SER A 27 -3.23 13.55 17.62
C SER A 27 -3.38 12.24 18.36
N VAL A 28 -3.02 11.09 17.75
CA VAL A 28 -3.18 9.77 18.35
C VAL A 28 -2.18 9.53 19.47
N THR A 29 -2.65 9.03 20.61
CA THR A 29 -1.84 8.61 21.76
C THR A 29 -1.87 7.10 21.96
N LEU A 30 -0.96 6.56 22.78
CA LEU A 30 -1.01 5.13 23.17
C LEU A 30 -2.29 4.78 23.97
N GLN A 31 -2.90 5.75 24.65
CA GLN A 31 -4.18 5.55 25.30
C GLN A 31 -5.30 5.38 24.27
N ASP A 32 -5.35 6.26 23.26
CA ASP A 32 -6.34 6.11 22.18
C ASP A 32 -6.25 4.73 21.51
N ILE A 33 -5.02 4.28 21.21
CA ILE A 33 -4.80 2.95 20.61
C ILE A 33 -5.29 1.84 21.53
N ALA A 34 -5.07 1.95 22.86
CA ALA A 34 -5.55 0.98 23.83
C ALA A 34 -7.08 0.95 23.88
N ASP A 35 -7.72 2.13 23.84
CA ASP A 35 -9.17 2.29 23.85
C ASP A 35 -9.81 1.68 22.58
N TYR A 36 -9.26 1.98 21.40
CA TYR A 36 -9.71 1.38 20.14
C TYR A 36 -9.48 -0.14 20.08
N ALA A 37 -8.41 -0.63 20.72
CA ALA A 37 -8.11 -2.06 20.81
C ALA A 37 -8.91 -2.78 21.91
N GLU A 38 -9.71 -2.06 22.70
CA GLU A 38 -10.44 -2.59 23.86
C GLU A 38 -9.51 -3.33 24.85
N VAL A 39 -8.33 -2.75 25.11
CA VAL A 39 -7.35 -3.28 26.06
C VAL A 39 -6.89 -2.21 27.03
N SER A 40 -6.26 -2.60 28.15
CA SER A 40 -5.61 -1.62 29.02
C SER A 40 -4.35 -1.05 28.38
N LYS A 41 -3.99 0.20 28.71
CA LYS A 41 -2.72 0.82 28.32
C LYS A 41 -1.51 -0.03 28.68
N GLY A 42 -1.56 -0.76 29.82
CA GLY A 42 -0.51 -1.68 30.23
C GLY A 42 -0.31 -2.83 29.24
N VAL A 43 -1.39 -3.32 28.61
CA VAL A 43 -1.28 -4.33 27.55
C VAL A 43 -0.61 -3.75 26.33
N THR A 44 -0.97 -2.54 25.88
CA THR A 44 -0.30 -1.88 24.74
C THR A 44 1.18 -1.68 25.03
N ASN A 45 1.55 -1.19 26.21
CA ASN A 45 2.94 -0.99 26.63
C ASN A 45 3.74 -2.29 26.76
N TYR A 46 3.08 -3.43 26.98
CA TYR A 46 3.76 -4.74 26.99
C TYR A 46 4.23 -5.14 25.58
N TYR A 47 3.44 -4.82 24.54
CA TYR A 47 3.78 -5.18 23.17
C TYR A 47 4.62 -4.14 22.43
N PHE A 48 4.51 -2.86 22.79
CA PHE A 48 5.13 -1.75 22.08
C PHE A 48 5.72 -0.73 23.06
N LYS A 49 6.98 -0.32 22.80
CA LYS A 49 7.73 0.56 23.69
C LYS A 49 7.19 1.99 23.75
N ASN A 50 6.73 2.50 22.63
CA ASN A 50 6.23 3.87 22.48
C ASN A 50 5.40 4.02 21.20
N LYS A 51 4.87 5.22 20.95
CA LYS A 51 4.09 5.55 19.76
C LYS A 51 4.83 5.24 18.45
N VAL A 52 6.11 5.62 18.35
CA VAL A 52 6.92 5.37 17.14
C VAL A 52 7.09 3.88 16.88
N ASP A 53 7.22 3.08 17.94
CA ASP A 53 7.34 1.62 17.83
C ASP A 53 6.03 1.00 17.32
N VAL A 54 4.86 1.40 17.86
CA VAL A 54 3.54 0.96 17.32
C VAL A 54 3.45 1.29 15.83
N PHE A 55 3.75 2.54 15.47
CA PHE A 55 3.56 3.00 14.10
C PHE A 55 4.59 2.45 13.12
N SER A 56 5.81 2.11 13.56
CA SER A 56 6.76 1.36 12.74
C SER A 56 6.20 -0.01 12.37
N HIS A 57 5.69 -0.74 13.36
CA HIS A 57 5.08 -2.04 13.12
C HIS A 57 3.76 -1.96 12.34
N LEU A 58 2.98 -0.88 12.54
CA LEU A 58 1.78 -0.65 11.76
C LEU A 58 2.12 -0.44 10.28
N LEU A 59 3.08 0.44 9.97
CA LEU A 59 3.51 0.69 8.60
C LEU A 59 4.01 -0.60 7.93
N GLU A 60 4.85 -1.37 8.61
CA GLU A 60 5.33 -2.67 8.14
C GLU A 60 4.17 -3.66 7.90
N TRP A 61 3.23 -3.74 8.83
CA TRP A 61 2.07 -4.63 8.72
C TRP A 61 1.16 -4.28 7.54
N ILE A 62 0.81 -3.00 7.33
CA ILE A 62 -0.07 -2.60 6.22
C ILE A 62 0.62 -2.77 4.88
N THR A 63 1.90 -2.39 4.74
CA THR A 63 2.65 -2.49 3.48
C THR A 63 2.92 -3.95 3.09
N THR A 64 3.22 -4.82 4.07
CA THR A 64 3.35 -6.27 3.83
C THR A 64 2.04 -6.87 3.34
N ARG A 65 0.91 -6.55 3.97
CA ARG A 65 -0.40 -7.07 3.56
C ARG A 65 -0.83 -6.59 2.18
N ILE A 66 -0.48 -5.35 1.81
CA ILE A 66 -0.73 -4.85 0.46
C ILE A 66 0.06 -5.68 -0.54
N TYR A 67 1.37 -5.82 -0.33
CA TYR A 67 2.22 -6.63 -1.20
C TYR A 67 1.72 -8.08 -1.33
N GLU A 68 1.37 -8.74 -0.22
CA GLU A 68 0.86 -10.12 -0.24
C GLU A 68 -0.42 -10.24 -1.08
N LYS A 69 -1.34 -9.27 -0.98
CA LYS A 69 -2.57 -9.26 -1.78
C LYS A 69 -2.29 -8.98 -3.27
N GLU A 70 -1.41 -8.03 -3.56
CA GLU A 70 -1.00 -7.70 -4.92
C GLU A 70 -0.32 -8.92 -5.58
N ALA A 71 0.65 -9.54 -4.91
CA ALA A 71 1.34 -10.74 -5.39
C ALA A 71 0.37 -11.90 -5.61
N ALA A 72 -0.50 -12.19 -4.65
CA ALA A 72 -1.50 -13.26 -4.79
C ALA A 72 -2.47 -13.00 -5.96
N SER A 73 -2.82 -11.75 -6.23
CA SER A 73 -3.74 -11.40 -7.32
C SER A 73 -3.15 -11.68 -8.70
N ILE A 74 -1.85 -11.45 -8.89
CA ILE A 74 -1.18 -11.71 -10.17
C ILE A 74 -0.87 -13.19 -10.39
N GLU A 75 -0.62 -13.96 -9.32
CA GLU A 75 -0.41 -15.41 -9.42
C GLU A 75 -1.61 -16.15 -10.01
N LEU A 76 -2.82 -15.60 -9.86
CA LEU A 76 -4.06 -16.17 -10.42
C LEU A 76 -4.23 -15.92 -11.94
N LYS A 77 -3.29 -15.22 -12.58
CA LYS A 77 -3.38 -14.83 -13.98
C LYS A 77 -2.27 -15.46 -14.80
N GLU A 78 -2.63 -15.96 -15.99
CA GLU A 78 -1.70 -16.66 -16.87
C GLU A 78 -0.94 -15.71 -17.79
N THR A 79 -1.57 -14.60 -18.21
CA THR A 79 -0.98 -13.65 -19.18
C THR A 79 -0.47 -12.37 -18.52
N ALA A 80 0.54 -11.73 -19.10
CA ALA A 80 1.07 -10.47 -18.62
C ALA A 80 0.02 -9.35 -18.57
N LEU A 81 -0.86 -9.27 -19.58
CA LEU A 81 -1.97 -8.31 -19.58
C LEU A 81 -2.96 -8.58 -18.45
N GLY A 82 -3.31 -9.84 -18.21
CA GLY A 82 -4.18 -10.22 -17.09
C GLY A 82 -3.55 -9.94 -15.72
N LYS A 83 -2.23 -10.15 -15.58
CA LYS A 83 -1.49 -9.80 -14.36
C LYS A 83 -1.48 -8.28 -14.13
N LEU A 84 -1.24 -7.49 -15.17
CA LEU A 84 -1.27 -6.03 -15.08
C LEU A 84 -2.64 -5.52 -14.64
N GLU A 85 -3.71 -6.03 -15.25
CA GLU A 85 -5.08 -5.69 -14.87
C GLU A 85 -5.35 -6.05 -13.41
N ALA A 86 -5.02 -7.27 -12.98
CA ALA A 86 -5.20 -7.73 -11.60
C ALA A 86 -4.40 -6.89 -10.59
N TYR A 87 -3.18 -6.49 -10.94
CA TYR A 87 -2.36 -5.61 -10.10
C TYR A 87 -3.01 -4.24 -9.92
N ILE A 88 -3.44 -3.60 -11.00
CA ILE A 88 -4.12 -2.29 -10.94
C ILE A 88 -5.44 -2.41 -10.18
N ASP A 89 -6.21 -3.48 -10.42
CA ASP A 89 -7.47 -3.74 -9.72
C ASP A 89 -7.26 -3.90 -8.21
N GLN A 90 -6.17 -4.58 -7.80
CA GLN A 90 -5.85 -4.79 -6.40
C GLN A 90 -5.38 -3.51 -5.70
N VAL A 91 -4.83 -2.54 -6.42
CA VAL A 91 -4.46 -1.23 -5.86
C VAL A 91 -5.67 -0.29 -5.80
N PHE A 92 -6.48 -0.24 -6.86
CA PHE A 92 -7.72 0.54 -6.94
C PHE A 92 -8.91 -0.27 -6.40
N VAL A 93 -8.91 -0.63 -5.12
CA VAL A 93 -9.93 -1.49 -4.49
C VAL A 93 -11.30 -0.81 -4.45
N SER A 94 -11.52 0.06 -3.49
CA SER A 94 -12.75 0.87 -3.39
C SER A 94 -12.41 2.31 -3.01
N PRO A 95 -13.29 3.29 -3.28
CA PRO A 95 -13.10 4.66 -2.82
C PRO A 95 -12.82 4.75 -1.32
N GLU A 96 -13.59 4.04 -0.49
CA GLU A 96 -13.48 4.06 0.95
C GLU A 96 -12.14 3.49 1.44
N GLU A 97 -11.75 2.32 0.95
CA GLU A 97 -10.49 1.68 1.33
C GLU A 97 -9.29 2.49 0.88
N ASN A 98 -9.29 3.01 -0.35
CA ASN A 98 -8.22 3.87 -0.86
C ASN A 98 -8.12 5.18 -0.07
N LYS A 99 -9.23 5.85 0.27
CA LYS A 99 -9.22 7.04 1.12
C LYS A 99 -8.61 6.75 2.48
N THR A 100 -9.09 5.71 3.14
CA THR A 100 -8.63 5.33 4.48
C THR A 100 -7.13 5.02 4.47
N PHE A 101 -6.67 4.21 3.50
CA PHE A 101 -5.26 3.90 3.38
C PHE A 101 -4.40 5.13 3.11
N TYR A 102 -4.75 5.92 2.08
CA TYR A 102 -3.92 7.06 1.69
C TYR A 102 -3.93 8.19 2.70
N SER A 103 -5.01 8.39 3.47
CA SER A 103 -5.00 9.36 4.58
C SER A 103 -3.94 8.99 5.63
N VAL A 104 -3.90 7.73 6.03
CA VAL A 104 -2.89 7.20 6.97
C VAL A 104 -1.49 7.22 6.35
N TYR A 105 -1.36 6.81 5.09
CA TYR A 105 -0.06 6.71 4.42
C TYR A 105 0.60 8.08 4.18
N LEU A 106 -0.17 9.10 3.83
CA LEU A 106 0.33 10.48 3.67
C LEU A 106 0.85 11.05 5.00
N ASP A 107 0.19 10.74 6.11
CA ASP A 107 0.68 11.07 7.45
C ASP A 107 2.06 10.44 7.70
N TYR A 108 2.25 9.16 7.36
CA TYR A 108 3.56 8.51 7.45
C TYR A 108 4.62 9.17 6.55
N LEU A 109 4.28 9.51 5.31
CA LEU A 109 5.21 10.19 4.40
C LEU A 109 5.71 11.51 4.99
N SER A 110 4.82 12.27 5.65
CA SER A 110 5.19 13.54 6.31
C SER A 110 6.21 13.33 7.45
N GLN A 111 6.15 12.19 8.14
CA GLN A 111 7.03 11.86 9.27
C GLN A 111 8.39 11.25 8.85
N MET A 112 8.53 10.79 7.59
CA MET A 112 9.74 10.06 7.15
C MET A 112 11.02 10.88 7.24
N LYS A 113 10.96 12.21 7.13
CA LYS A 113 12.15 13.07 7.31
C LYS A 113 12.72 13.00 8.74
N HIS A 114 11.90 12.63 9.72
CA HIS A 114 12.26 12.57 11.13
C HIS A 114 12.43 11.15 11.66
N GLN A 115 11.94 10.14 10.93
CA GLN A 115 11.88 8.74 11.37
C GLN A 115 12.58 7.82 10.36
N GLU A 116 13.86 7.50 10.63
CA GLU A 116 14.66 6.62 9.77
C GLU A 116 13.99 5.25 9.53
N ARG A 117 13.38 4.68 10.59
CA ARG A 117 12.70 3.39 10.48
C ARG A 117 11.55 3.41 9.48
N TYR A 118 10.80 4.52 9.41
CA TYR A 118 9.70 4.65 8.43
C TYR A 118 10.24 4.71 7.00
N ARG A 119 11.37 5.40 6.77
CA ARG A 119 12.04 5.43 5.45
C ARG A 119 12.44 4.04 4.99
N GLN A 120 13.08 3.25 5.88
CA GLN A 120 13.53 1.89 5.57
C GLN A 120 12.34 0.98 5.21
N ILE A 121 11.25 1.03 5.98
CA ILE A 121 10.04 0.24 5.70
C ILE A 121 9.44 0.67 4.36
N ASN A 122 9.38 1.96 4.09
CA ASN A 122 8.83 2.48 2.84
C ASN A 122 9.71 2.13 1.62
N GLN A 123 11.03 2.15 1.76
CA GLN A 123 11.93 1.69 0.71
C GLN A 123 11.68 0.21 0.37
N GLN A 124 11.53 -0.64 1.40
CA GLN A 124 11.20 -2.05 1.19
C GLN A 124 9.82 -2.22 0.53
N PHE A 125 8.84 -1.40 0.91
CA PHE A 125 7.52 -1.42 0.27
C PHE A 125 7.61 -1.10 -1.23
N TYR A 126 8.33 -0.05 -1.61
CA TYR A 126 8.51 0.26 -3.02
C TYR A 126 9.28 -0.81 -3.77
N GLU A 127 10.35 -1.38 -3.19
CA GLU A 127 11.06 -2.49 -3.81
C GLU A 127 10.15 -3.69 -4.08
N ASN A 128 9.26 -4.02 -3.15
CA ASN A 128 8.26 -5.06 -3.33
C ASN A 128 7.29 -4.73 -4.47
N CYS A 129 6.79 -3.49 -4.57
CA CYS A 129 5.92 -3.06 -5.67
C CYS A 129 6.63 -3.11 -7.03
N TRP A 130 7.90 -2.68 -7.08
CA TRP A 130 8.70 -2.75 -8.30
C TRP A 130 9.00 -4.20 -8.71
N SER A 131 9.18 -5.11 -7.75
CA SER A 131 9.37 -6.54 -8.06
C SER A 131 8.15 -7.13 -8.78
N ILE A 132 6.94 -6.77 -8.36
CA ILE A 132 5.70 -7.14 -9.08
C ILE A 132 5.69 -6.55 -10.49
N GLY A 133 6.01 -5.28 -10.63
CA GLY A 133 6.10 -4.60 -11.93
C GLY A 133 7.12 -5.29 -12.87
N ARG A 134 8.32 -5.61 -12.36
CA ARG A 134 9.35 -6.33 -13.13
C ARG A 134 8.88 -7.70 -13.60
N GLU A 135 8.19 -8.46 -12.74
CA GLU A 135 7.64 -9.77 -13.11
C GLU A 135 6.65 -9.65 -14.27
N ILE A 136 5.66 -8.74 -14.15
CA ILE A 136 4.62 -8.50 -15.15
C ILE A 136 5.26 -8.07 -16.47
N ILE A 137 6.20 -7.11 -16.45
CA ILE A 137 6.86 -6.59 -17.65
C ILE A 137 7.70 -7.66 -18.31
N THR A 138 8.51 -8.40 -17.53
CA THR A 138 9.36 -9.47 -18.05
C THR A 138 8.54 -10.56 -18.74
N GLN A 139 7.39 -10.91 -18.19
CA GLN A 139 6.48 -11.85 -18.83
C GLN A 139 5.90 -11.26 -20.12
N GLY A 140 5.47 -10.01 -20.13
CA GLY A 140 4.90 -9.37 -21.32
C GLY A 140 5.89 -9.20 -22.47
N LEU A 141 7.18 -8.99 -22.17
CA LEU A 141 8.25 -9.03 -23.16
C LEU A 141 8.40 -10.42 -23.77
N LYS A 142 8.35 -11.50 -22.97
CA LYS A 142 8.41 -12.88 -23.46
C LYS A 142 7.19 -13.26 -24.30
N GLU A 143 6.02 -12.76 -23.94
CA GLU A 143 4.77 -12.96 -24.70
C GLU A 143 4.71 -12.08 -25.96
N GLY A 144 5.61 -11.09 -26.11
CA GLY A 144 5.61 -10.15 -27.24
C GLY A 144 4.49 -9.11 -27.18
N VAL A 145 3.84 -8.95 -26.01
CA VAL A 145 2.74 -7.99 -25.82
C VAL A 145 3.18 -6.65 -25.24
N PHE A 146 4.39 -6.58 -24.65
CA PHE A 146 5.00 -5.34 -24.15
C PHE A 146 6.32 -5.06 -24.89
N HIS A 147 6.65 -3.76 -25.02
CA HIS A 147 7.83 -3.28 -25.75
C HIS A 147 8.48 -2.15 -24.99
N VAL A 148 9.35 -2.47 -24.03
CA VAL A 148 10.10 -1.50 -23.22
C VAL A 148 11.60 -1.77 -23.33
N GLU A 149 12.41 -0.73 -23.21
CA GLU A 149 13.88 -0.81 -23.27
C GLU A 149 14.48 -1.12 -21.88
N ASP A 150 13.85 -0.59 -20.82
CA ASP A 150 14.32 -0.71 -19.44
C ASP A 150 13.18 -1.20 -18.54
N VAL A 151 13.29 -2.45 -18.10
CA VAL A 151 12.31 -3.10 -17.23
C VAL A 151 12.25 -2.44 -15.85
N GLU A 152 13.40 -2.08 -15.27
CA GLU A 152 13.50 -1.48 -13.94
C GLU A 152 12.85 -0.10 -13.94
N GLN A 153 13.24 0.77 -14.86
CA GLN A 153 12.69 2.11 -14.98
C GLN A 153 11.18 2.09 -15.28
N SER A 154 10.74 1.12 -16.08
CA SER A 154 9.31 0.94 -16.38
C SER A 154 8.52 0.50 -15.17
N ALA A 155 9.05 -0.41 -14.34
CA ALA A 155 8.41 -0.86 -13.11
C ALA A 155 8.27 0.30 -12.09
N ILE A 156 9.32 1.10 -11.91
CA ILE A 156 9.30 2.32 -11.11
C ILE A 156 8.24 3.31 -11.62
N SER A 157 8.18 3.50 -12.93
CA SER A 157 7.22 4.43 -13.57
C SER A 157 5.78 3.99 -13.38
N ILE A 158 5.48 2.70 -13.50
CA ILE A 158 4.14 2.14 -13.23
C ILE A 158 3.69 2.49 -11.81
N ARG A 159 4.53 2.22 -10.81
CA ARG A 159 4.17 2.52 -9.42
C ARG A 159 3.99 4.03 -9.19
N SER A 160 4.83 4.85 -9.78
CA SER A 160 4.73 6.32 -9.71
C SER A 160 3.42 6.82 -10.33
N MET A 161 2.99 6.25 -11.46
CA MET A 161 1.69 6.57 -12.09
C MET A 161 0.52 6.19 -11.20
N ILE A 162 0.55 5.00 -10.59
CA ILE A 162 -0.49 4.52 -9.68
C ILE A 162 -0.61 5.45 -8.48
N ASP A 163 0.48 5.69 -7.76
CA ASP A 163 0.46 6.52 -6.55
C ASP A 163 0.05 7.97 -6.86
N GLY A 164 0.59 8.56 -7.93
CA GLY A 164 0.22 9.90 -8.37
C GLY A 164 -1.25 10.02 -8.75
N THR A 165 -1.79 9.01 -9.44
CA THR A 165 -3.20 8.97 -9.84
C THR A 165 -4.13 8.89 -8.62
N LEU A 166 -3.81 8.04 -7.64
CA LEU A 166 -4.60 7.90 -6.41
C LEU A 166 -4.55 9.15 -5.55
N ILE A 167 -3.38 9.79 -5.42
CA ILE A 167 -3.25 11.07 -4.70
C ILE A 167 -4.09 12.16 -5.38
N GLN A 168 -4.05 12.28 -6.71
CA GLN A 168 -4.85 13.26 -7.45
C GLN A 168 -6.35 12.99 -7.30
N TRP A 169 -6.76 11.72 -7.37
CA TRP A 169 -8.15 11.36 -7.11
C TRP A 169 -8.57 11.72 -5.68
N LEU A 170 -7.76 11.39 -4.68
CA LEU A 170 -8.03 11.73 -3.28
C LEU A 170 -8.24 13.25 -3.10
N MET A 171 -7.40 14.06 -3.73
CA MET A 171 -7.51 15.53 -3.67
C MET A 171 -8.75 16.07 -4.41
N SER A 172 -9.33 15.32 -5.35
CA SER A 172 -10.56 15.71 -6.04
C SER A 172 -11.80 15.68 -5.14
N GLN A 173 -11.76 14.93 -4.03
CA GLN A 173 -12.85 14.72 -3.08
C GLN A 173 -14.15 14.21 -3.74
N ASP A 174 -14.04 13.53 -4.88
CA ASP A 174 -15.17 13.03 -5.67
C ASP A 174 -15.05 11.52 -5.89
N ASP A 175 -15.81 10.75 -5.09
CA ASP A 175 -15.79 9.29 -5.12
C ASP A 175 -16.27 8.73 -6.45
N ALA A 176 -17.20 9.42 -7.11
CA ALA A 176 -17.73 8.98 -8.39
C ALA A 176 -16.65 8.94 -9.48
N LYS A 177 -15.55 9.67 -9.31
CA LYS A 177 -14.44 9.70 -10.27
C LYS A 177 -13.43 8.55 -10.07
N HIS A 178 -13.48 7.78 -8.98
CA HIS A 178 -12.52 6.73 -8.70
C HIS A 178 -12.32 5.76 -9.88
N ALA A 179 -13.42 5.25 -10.45
CA ALA A 179 -13.37 4.34 -11.58
C ALA A 179 -12.75 4.99 -12.84
N SER A 180 -12.97 6.28 -13.07
CA SER A 180 -12.38 7.00 -14.20
C SER A 180 -10.88 7.22 -14.03
N TYR A 181 -10.42 7.52 -12.81
CA TYR A 181 -8.99 7.61 -12.49
C TYR A 181 -8.29 6.27 -12.65
N LYS A 182 -8.90 5.17 -12.17
CA LYS A 182 -8.41 3.81 -12.40
C LYS A 182 -8.25 3.49 -13.88
N SER A 183 -9.29 3.74 -14.68
CA SER A 183 -9.26 3.52 -16.14
C SER A 183 -8.16 4.35 -16.81
N HIS A 184 -8.03 5.62 -16.43
CA HIS A 184 -6.98 6.50 -16.94
C HIS A 184 -5.58 5.98 -16.60
N CYS A 185 -5.37 5.56 -15.35
CA CYS A 185 -4.11 4.96 -14.91
C CYS A 185 -3.76 3.73 -15.73
N HIS A 186 -4.70 2.79 -15.87
CA HIS A 186 -4.54 1.56 -16.64
C HIS A 186 -4.13 1.85 -18.09
N GLN A 187 -4.86 2.73 -18.77
CA GLN A 187 -4.52 3.11 -20.15
C GLN A 187 -3.16 3.81 -20.26
N SER A 188 -2.79 4.63 -19.27
CA SER A 188 -1.48 5.29 -19.26
C SER A 188 -0.34 4.30 -19.09
N VAL A 189 -0.52 3.29 -18.24
CA VAL A 189 0.44 2.20 -18.06
C VAL A 189 0.56 1.36 -19.34
N LEU A 190 -0.54 1.02 -20.01
CA LEU A 190 -0.49 0.30 -21.30
C LEU A 190 0.28 1.09 -22.38
N ARG A 191 0.08 2.41 -22.43
CA ARG A 191 0.85 3.28 -23.36
C ARG A 191 2.34 3.32 -23.01
N LEU A 192 2.69 3.38 -21.71
CA LEU A 192 4.09 3.30 -21.26
C LEU A 192 4.75 2.00 -21.74
N LEU A 193 4.03 0.89 -21.57
CA LEU A 193 4.52 -0.44 -21.97
C LEU A 193 4.46 -0.69 -23.48
N ARG A 194 3.94 0.27 -24.26
CA ARG A 194 3.69 0.11 -25.70
C ARG A 194 2.97 -1.22 -26.00
N ALA A 195 1.95 -1.52 -25.18
CA ALA A 195 1.22 -2.77 -25.30
C ALA A 195 0.57 -2.89 -26.68
N SER A 196 0.75 -4.05 -27.31
CA SER A 196 0.03 -4.40 -28.54
C SER A 196 -1.44 -4.61 -28.25
N SER A 197 -2.31 -4.04 -29.09
CA SER A 197 -3.79 -4.15 -28.99
C SER A 197 -4.25 -5.58 -29.25
#